data_e70511b6b26457d61546a6bc23368340
#
_entry.id   e70511b6b26457d61546a6bc23368340
#
_cell.length_a   1.000
_cell.length_b   1.000
_cell.length_c   1.000
_cell.angle_alpha   90.00
_cell.angle_beta   90.00
_cell.angle_gamma   90.00
#
_symmetry.space_group_name_H-M   'P 1'
#
loop_
_entity.id
_entity.type
_entity.pdbx_description
1 polymer ?
#
loop_
_entity_poly.entity_id
_entity_poly.type
_entity_poly.pdbx_seq_one_letter_code
_entity_poly.pdbx_strand_id
1 'polypeptide(L)'
;MKRTIDRTGSTRTLGDTALIEPAAAPFVPSKATKSGAVLFSIALAVVVFAAIMGVSYFGLGLMNLGVLAVAAIVAVALALTMHIAMEWERVVICRFGAFNRVAGPGLIFTIPIIEQAACHVDMRTISTPFGAEKTLTSDLVPVDIDAVLFWMVWDAKAACIEVENYPQAVSYIAQTAMRDAIGRMSVAEVALSREQLDKELKTVIEEETEPWGIAVLSVKVRDIVIPAELQEVMSLEAQAEREKNARLVLASAEEDISEMIASASGVYENNDAALKIRTMHLLYESIKKSGGTVVTVPSSLSDGLGSSADDLAKALKDR
;
A
#
# COMPACT_ATOMS: atom_id res chain seq x y z
N MET A 1 -40.60 -9.48 -36.14
CA MET A 1 -40.06 -8.45 -35.30
C MET A 1 -41.01 -8.20 -34.13
N LYS A 2 -40.91 -8.98 -33.02
CA LYS A 2 -41.79 -8.93 -31.85
C LYS A 2 -41.00 -8.30 -30.70
N ARG A 3 -41.43 -7.11 -30.26
CA ARG A 3 -40.96 -6.47 -29.04
C ARG A 3 -41.67 -7.13 -27.86
N THR A 4 -40.92 -7.80 -27.01
CA THR A 4 -41.41 -8.23 -25.69
C THR A 4 -41.10 -7.10 -24.71
N ILE A 5 -42.13 -6.45 -24.21
CA ILE A 5 -42.03 -5.42 -23.17
C ILE A 5 -42.09 -6.18 -21.86
N ASP A 6 -41.01 -6.18 -21.10
CA ASP A 6 -40.98 -6.68 -19.75
C ASP A 6 -41.34 -5.55 -18.77
N ARG A 7 -42.18 -5.85 -17.78
CA ARG A 7 -42.93 -4.95 -16.91
C ARG A 7 -42.12 -4.52 -15.67
N THR A 8 -40.87 -4.15 -15.84
CA THR A 8 -40.15 -3.44 -14.80
C THR A 8 -39.32 -2.32 -15.46
N GLY A 9 -39.85 -1.10 -15.40
CA GLY A 9 -39.29 0.07 -16.04
C GLY A 9 -37.95 0.51 -15.43
N SER A 10 -36.88 -0.24 -15.74
CA SER A 10 -35.50 0.16 -15.51
C SER A 10 -34.76 -0.06 -16.83
N THR A 11 -34.65 1.00 -17.61
CA THR A 11 -33.67 1.09 -18.70
C THR A 11 -32.26 1.11 -18.08
N ARG A 12 -31.65 -0.08 -17.95
CA ARG A 12 -30.21 -0.18 -17.77
C ARG A 12 -29.57 0.18 -19.11
N THR A 13 -29.09 1.39 -19.25
CA THR A 13 -28.11 1.76 -20.24
C THR A 13 -26.79 1.08 -19.83
N LEU A 14 -26.27 0.20 -20.71
CA LEU A 14 -24.88 -0.29 -20.64
C LEU A 14 -23.97 0.92 -20.86
N GLY A 15 -23.58 1.58 -19.80
CA GLY A 15 -22.77 2.79 -19.84
C GLY A 15 -22.60 3.46 -18.49
N ASP A 16 -23.28 2.97 -17.45
CA ASP A 16 -22.97 3.40 -16.10
C ASP A 16 -21.64 2.75 -15.68
N THR A 17 -20.57 3.47 -16.01
CA THR A 17 -19.33 3.44 -15.26
C THR A 17 -19.75 3.39 -13.79
N ALA A 18 -19.40 2.32 -13.10
CA ALA A 18 -19.61 2.22 -11.68
C ALA A 18 -19.00 3.50 -11.09
N LEU A 19 -19.87 4.42 -10.70
CA LEU A 19 -19.49 5.55 -9.88
C LEU A 19 -18.81 4.90 -8.69
N ILE A 20 -17.50 5.05 -8.61
CA ILE A 20 -16.75 4.77 -7.42
C ILE A 20 -17.37 5.71 -6.41
N GLU A 21 -18.27 5.17 -5.60
CA GLU A 21 -18.79 5.89 -4.42
C GLU A 21 -17.56 6.43 -3.71
N PRO A 22 -17.52 7.72 -3.39
CA PRO A 22 -16.46 8.25 -2.55
C PRO A 22 -16.61 7.54 -1.20
N ALA A 23 -15.84 6.49 -1.02
CA ALA A 23 -15.85 5.65 0.16
C ALA A 23 -15.10 6.34 1.31
N ALA A 24 -15.36 7.59 1.52
CA ALA A 24 -15.14 8.23 2.79
C ALA A 24 -16.41 8.08 3.62
N ALA A 25 -16.82 6.84 3.88
CA ALA A 25 -17.68 6.64 5.05
C ALA A 25 -16.92 7.24 6.24
N PRO A 26 -17.51 8.22 6.95
CA PRO A 26 -16.84 8.82 8.09
C PRO A 26 -16.45 7.65 9.00
N PHE A 27 -15.18 7.61 9.42
CA PHE A 27 -14.74 6.67 10.45
C PHE A 27 -15.66 6.85 11.65
N VAL A 28 -16.66 6.01 11.74
CA VAL A 28 -17.48 5.89 12.96
C VAL A 28 -16.64 5.01 13.86
N PRO A 29 -16.02 5.57 14.92
CA PRO A 29 -15.32 4.75 15.88
C PRO A 29 -16.31 3.69 16.33
N SER A 30 -15.96 2.42 16.09
CA SER A 30 -16.76 1.29 16.53
C SER A 30 -17.02 1.50 18.02
N LYS A 31 -18.24 1.93 18.36
CA LYS A 31 -18.72 1.91 19.73
C LYS A 31 -18.77 0.42 20.09
N ALA A 32 -17.62 -0.12 20.48
CA ALA A 32 -17.57 -1.42 21.11
C ALA A 32 -18.67 -1.39 22.18
N THR A 33 -19.60 -2.29 22.07
CA THR A 33 -20.80 -2.34 22.88
C THR A 33 -20.36 -2.37 24.33
N LYS A 34 -20.36 -1.20 24.98
CA LYS A 34 -19.96 -1.01 26.40
C LYS A 34 -20.94 -1.70 27.36
N SER A 35 -21.78 -2.60 26.82
CA SER A 35 -22.81 -3.35 27.54
C SER A 35 -22.27 -4.07 28.78
N GLY A 36 -21.10 -4.70 28.68
CA GLY A 36 -20.48 -5.37 29.81
C GLY A 36 -20.01 -4.42 30.91
N ALA A 37 -19.45 -3.27 30.55
CA ALA A 37 -18.99 -2.24 31.48
C ALA A 37 -20.16 -1.60 32.22
N VAL A 38 -21.26 -1.32 31.52
CA VAL A 38 -22.49 -0.78 32.09
C VAL A 38 -23.14 -1.80 33.03
N LEU A 39 -23.24 -3.05 32.62
CA LEU A 39 -23.77 -4.13 33.48
C LEU A 39 -22.94 -4.31 34.76
N PHE A 40 -21.60 -4.25 34.66
CA PHE A 40 -20.73 -4.33 35.82
C PHE A 40 -20.92 -3.15 36.79
N SER A 41 -21.00 -1.92 36.27
CA SER A 41 -21.23 -0.73 37.12
C SER A 41 -22.63 -0.76 37.80
N ILE A 42 -23.67 -1.23 37.11
CA ILE A 42 -24.98 -1.45 37.68
C ILE A 42 -24.95 -2.55 38.74
N ALA A 43 -24.33 -3.69 38.46
CA ALA A 43 -24.23 -4.77 39.43
C ALA A 43 -23.50 -4.31 40.71
N LEU A 44 -22.41 -3.56 40.58
CA LEU A 44 -21.68 -3.01 41.71
C LEU A 44 -22.55 -1.98 42.50
N ALA A 45 -23.27 -1.11 41.81
CA ALA A 45 -24.17 -0.18 42.46
C ALA A 45 -25.25 -0.92 43.29
N VAL A 46 -25.83 -1.99 42.75
CA VAL A 46 -26.80 -2.83 43.46
C VAL A 46 -26.19 -3.51 44.70
N VAL A 47 -24.97 -4.03 44.58
CA VAL A 47 -24.27 -4.64 45.70
C VAL A 47 -23.97 -3.63 46.80
N VAL A 48 -23.51 -2.43 46.45
CA VAL A 48 -23.22 -1.37 47.42
C VAL A 48 -24.51 -0.90 48.09
N PHE A 49 -25.57 -0.71 47.29
CA PHE A 49 -26.90 -0.37 47.83
C PHE A 49 -27.40 -1.39 48.80
N ALA A 50 -27.34 -2.68 48.46
CA ALA A 50 -27.74 -3.79 49.34
C ALA A 50 -26.89 -3.85 50.61
N ALA A 51 -25.56 -3.60 50.50
CA ALA A 51 -24.68 -3.56 51.66
C ALA A 51 -25.03 -2.41 52.64
N ILE A 52 -25.26 -1.22 52.12
CA ILE A 52 -25.67 -0.04 52.95
C ILE A 52 -27.00 -0.33 53.65
N MET A 53 -27.96 -0.89 52.91
CA MET A 53 -29.26 -1.27 53.48
C MET A 53 -29.14 -2.35 54.53
N GLY A 54 -28.29 -3.37 54.32
CA GLY A 54 -28.01 -4.43 55.28
C GLY A 54 -27.39 -3.90 56.58
N VAL A 55 -26.38 -3.04 56.48
CA VAL A 55 -25.73 -2.41 57.64
C VAL A 55 -26.74 -1.52 58.41
N SER A 56 -27.59 -0.78 57.69
CA SER A 56 -28.61 0.09 58.32
C SER A 56 -29.68 -0.72 59.04
N TYR A 57 -30.10 -1.85 58.47
CA TYR A 57 -31.12 -2.74 59.06
C TYR A 57 -30.61 -3.49 60.30
N PHE A 58 -29.42 -4.16 60.19
CA PHE A 58 -28.85 -4.96 61.23
C PHE A 58 -28.11 -4.17 62.32
N GLY A 59 -27.43 -3.05 61.96
CA GLY A 59 -26.58 -2.30 62.86
C GLY A 59 -27.32 -1.18 63.63
N LEU A 60 -28.22 -0.48 63.00
CA LEU A 60 -28.84 0.75 63.57
C LEU A 60 -30.36 0.65 63.77
N GLY A 61 -31.01 -0.40 63.23
CA GLY A 61 -32.46 -0.56 63.31
C GLY A 61 -33.30 0.59 62.72
N LEU A 62 -32.68 1.45 61.95
CA LEU A 62 -33.29 2.66 61.41
C LEU A 62 -33.66 2.51 59.92
N MET A 63 -34.92 2.18 59.69
CA MET A 63 -35.52 2.19 58.34
C MET A 63 -36.25 3.50 58.10
N ASN A 64 -35.46 4.60 57.92
CA ASN A 64 -36.05 5.91 57.59
C ASN A 64 -35.89 6.21 56.09
N LEU A 65 -36.84 6.90 55.50
CA LEU A 65 -36.82 7.36 54.12
C LEU A 65 -35.50 8.11 53.78
N GLY A 66 -34.93 8.82 54.77
CA GLY A 66 -33.64 9.52 54.61
C GLY A 66 -32.46 8.58 54.38
N VAL A 67 -32.40 7.42 55.06
CA VAL A 67 -31.32 6.43 54.85
C VAL A 67 -31.43 5.81 53.46
N LEU A 68 -32.63 5.54 52.98
CA LEU A 68 -32.86 5.02 51.64
C LEU A 68 -32.42 6.00 50.59
N ALA A 69 -32.71 7.31 50.76
CA ALA A 69 -32.30 8.37 49.85
C ALA A 69 -30.77 8.50 49.79
N VAL A 70 -30.10 8.52 50.95
CA VAL A 70 -28.64 8.61 51.03
C VAL A 70 -27.98 7.37 50.37
N ALA A 71 -28.49 6.15 50.66
CA ALA A 71 -27.97 4.93 50.04
C ALA A 71 -28.11 4.96 48.51
N ALA A 72 -29.22 5.43 47.98
CA ALA A 72 -29.45 5.58 46.55
C ALA A 72 -28.49 6.59 45.92
N ILE A 73 -28.27 7.74 46.54
CA ILE A 73 -27.34 8.77 46.05
C ILE A 73 -25.90 8.22 45.99
N VAL A 74 -25.48 7.54 47.07
CA VAL A 74 -24.11 6.96 47.13
C VAL A 74 -23.94 5.85 46.08
N ALA A 75 -24.93 4.97 45.89
CA ALA A 75 -24.87 3.92 44.88
C ALA A 75 -24.79 4.49 43.45
N VAL A 76 -25.61 5.54 43.14
CA VAL A 76 -25.56 6.21 41.85
C VAL A 76 -24.23 6.94 41.65
N ALA A 77 -23.73 7.64 42.66
CA ALA A 77 -22.41 8.30 42.59
C ALA A 77 -21.29 7.31 42.30
N LEU A 78 -21.27 6.16 42.98
CA LEU A 78 -20.27 5.10 42.71
C LEU A 78 -20.41 4.49 41.32
N ALA A 79 -21.63 4.30 40.81
CA ALA A 79 -21.87 3.81 39.47
C ALA A 79 -21.31 4.76 38.38
N LEU A 80 -21.43 6.06 38.62
CA LEU A 80 -20.94 7.12 37.72
C LEU A 80 -19.41 7.33 37.84
N THR A 81 -18.78 6.87 38.94
CA THR A 81 -17.35 7.02 39.19
C THR A 81 -16.52 6.01 38.38
N MET A 82 -17.07 4.85 38.04
CA MET A 82 -16.33 3.75 37.46
C MET A 82 -16.49 3.69 35.95
N HIS A 83 -15.35 3.75 35.26
CA HIS A 83 -15.26 3.53 33.82
C HIS A 83 -14.30 2.37 33.55
N ILE A 84 -14.65 1.50 32.60
CA ILE A 84 -13.77 0.42 32.14
C ILE A 84 -13.27 0.77 30.76
N ALA A 85 -11.95 0.87 30.61
CA ALA A 85 -11.28 1.04 29.32
C ALA A 85 -10.71 -0.32 28.87
N MET A 86 -10.82 -0.60 27.58
CA MET A 86 -10.21 -1.77 26.95
C MET A 86 -8.69 -1.63 26.93
N GLU A 87 -7.97 -2.72 26.69
CA GLU A 87 -6.50 -2.74 26.68
C GLU A 87 -5.90 -1.75 25.67
N TRP A 88 -6.58 -1.57 24.57
CA TRP A 88 -6.18 -0.68 23.48
C TRP A 88 -6.72 0.74 23.60
N GLU A 89 -7.59 1.02 24.58
CA GLU A 89 -8.16 2.36 24.83
C GLU A 89 -7.32 3.13 25.87
N ARG A 90 -7.11 4.40 25.58
CA ARG A 90 -6.64 5.39 26.55
C ARG A 90 -7.70 6.44 26.74
N VAL A 91 -7.95 6.79 28.00
CA VAL A 91 -8.95 7.79 28.35
C VAL A 91 -8.26 9.04 28.87
N VAL A 92 -8.50 10.16 28.21
CA VAL A 92 -8.00 11.45 28.62
C VAL A 92 -8.99 12.03 29.63
N ILE A 93 -8.51 12.29 30.84
CA ILE A 93 -9.31 12.82 31.95
C ILE A 93 -8.95 14.28 32.18
N CYS A 94 -9.98 15.13 32.10
CA CYS A 94 -9.87 16.54 32.43
C CYS A 94 -10.51 16.83 33.80
N ARG A 95 -9.90 17.71 34.58
CA ARG A 95 -10.40 18.20 35.86
C ARG A 95 -10.70 19.68 35.73
N PHE A 96 -11.96 20.09 35.96
CA PHE A 96 -12.42 21.47 35.77
C PHE A 96 -12.03 22.08 34.40
N GLY A 97 -12.04 21.25 33.34
CA GLY A 97 -11.66 21.69 31.98
C GLY A 97 -10.15 21.68 31.68
N ALA A 98 -9.28 21.53 32.68
CA ALA A 98 -7.86 21.39 32.47
C ALA A 98 -7.45 19.91 32.38
N PHE A 99 -6.45 19.62 31.53
CA PHE A 99 -5.87 18.28 31.45
C PHE A 99 -5.32 17.85 32.81
N ASN A 100 -5.67 16.64 33.25
CA ASN A 100 -5.18 16.07 34.50
C ASN A 100 -4.28 14.87 34.26
N ARG A 101 -4.77 13.83 33.61
CA ARG A 101 -4.05 12.58 33.37
C ARG A 101 -4.62 11.79 32.20
N VAL A 102 -3.77 10.92 31.63
CA VAL A 102 -4.22 9.85 30.72
C VAL A 102 -4.39 8.58 31.57
N ALA A 103 -5.58 8.02 31.58
CA ALA A 103 -5.85 6.77 32.23
C ALA A 103 -5.60 5.61 31.28
N GLY A 104 -4.89 4.57 31.78
CA GLY A 104 -4.58 3.37 31.03
C GLY A 104 -5.74 2.37 30.99
N PRO A 105 -5.49 1.18 30.45
CA PRO A 105 -6.50 0.11 30.36
C PRO A 105 -6.92 -0.39 31.76
N GLY A 106 -8.15 -0.92 31.82
CA GLY A 106 -8.72 -1.49 33.02
C GLY A 106 -9.72 -0.58 33.71
N LEU A 107 -9.78 -0.69 35.04
CA LEU A 107 -10.74 0.05 35.86
C LEU A 107 -10.24 1.47 36.13
N ILE A 108 -10.99 2.45 35.70
CA ILE A 108 -10.69 3.87 35.86
C ILE A 108 -11.68 4.46 36.85
N PHE A 109 -11.16 5.14 37.86
CA PHE A 109 -11.95 5.90 38.81
C PHE A 109 -11.91 7.37 38.46
N THR A 110 -13.07 7.96 38.25
CA THR A 110 -13.23 9.41 38.01
C THR A 110 -14.14 10.01 39.11
N ILE A 111 -13.81 11.17 39.62
CA ILE A 111 -14.66 11.85 40.58
C ILE A 111 -15.77 12.53 39.81
N PRO A 112 -17.04 12.07 39.96
CA PRO A 112 -18.15 12.70 39.24
C PRO A 112 -18.24 14.21 39.60
N ILE A 113 -18.60 15.05 38.62
CA ILE A 113 -18.70 16.53 38.70
C ILE A 113 -17.33 17.22 38.54
N ILE A 114 -16.25 16.69 39.11
CA ILE A 114 -14.90 17.33 39.10
C ILE A 114 -14.09 16.85 37.91
N GLU A 115 -14.10 15.55 37.66
CA GLU A 115 -13.38 14.91 36.58
C GLU A 115 -14.31 14.43 35.46
N GLN A 116 -13.94 14.68 34.23
CA GLN A 116 -14.67 14.24 33.05
C GLN A 116 -13.73 13.46 32.13
N ALA A 117 -14.22 12.34 31.59
CA ALA A 117 -13.56 11.65 30.50
C ALA A 117 -13.80 12.45 29.21
N ALA A 118 -12.80 13.22 28.79
CA ALA A 118 -12.91 14.10 27.64
C ALA A 118 -12.92 13.33 26.33
N CYS A 119 -12.03 12.33 26.20
CA CYS A 119 -11.85 11.59 24.95
C CYS A 119 -11.43 10.15 25.24
N HIS A 120 -11.91 9.21 24.40
CA HIS A 120 -11.46 7.84 24.34
C HIS A 120 -10.66 7.65 23.04
N VAL A 121 -9.39 7.37 23.17
CA VAL A 121 -8.45 7.22 22.05
C VAL A 121 -8.11 5.75 21.88
N ASP A 122 -8.26 5.24 20.66
CA ASP A 122 -7.83 3.89 20.27
C ASP A 122 -6.35 3.94 19.84
N MET A 123 -5.51 3.13 20.47
CA MET A 123 -4.07 3.06 20.23
C MET A 123 -3.69 2.05 19.14
N ARG A 124 -4.68 1.34 18.56
CA ARG A 124 -4.42 0.38 17.49
C ARG A 124 -4.09 1.07 16.18
N THR A 125 -3.46 0.32 15.29
CA THR A 125 -3.28 0.76 13.91
C THR A 125 -4.62 0.91 13.20
N ILE A 126 -4.85 2.10 12.68
CA ILE A 126 -6.03 2.46 11.92
C ILE A 126 -5.64 2.54 10.44
N SER A 127 -6.49 1.99 9.58
CA SER A 127 -6.35 2.12 8.13
C SER A 127 -7.40 3.10 7.62
N THR A 128 -6.95 4.18 6.98
CA THR A 128 -7.84 5.18 6.39
C THR A 128 -7.62 5.21 4.88
N PRO A 129 -8.63 4.84 4.07
CA PRO A 129 -8.57 5.06 2.65
C PRO A 129 -8.69 6.55 2.35
N PHE A 130 -7.92 7.02 1.39
CA PHE A 130 -7.99 8.39 0.89
C PHE A 130 -7.63 8.41 -0.59
N GLY A 131 -8.06 9.41 -1.30
CA GLY A 131 -7.82 9.53 -2.74
C GLY A 131 -7.74 10.98 -3.17
N ALA A 132 -7.15 11.19 -4.33
CA ALA A 132 -7.12 12.47 -5.02
C ALA A 132 -7.80 12.32 -6.37
N GLU A 133 -9.07 12.73 -6.43
CA GLU A 133 -9.88 12.69 -7.65
C GLU A 133 -9.50 13.84 -8.57
N LYS A 134 -9.33 13.54 -9.89
CA LYS A 134 -9.09 14.52 -10.97
C LYS A 134 -8.00 15.52 -10.64
N THR A 135 -6.91 15.04 -10.03
CA THR A 135 -5.76 15.88 -9.73
C THR A 135 -4.88 16.01 -10.98
N LEU A 136 -4.45 17.22 -11.28
CA LEU A 136 -3.58 17.48 -12.41
C LEU A 136 -2.12 17.22 -12.03
N THR A 137 -1.44 16.44 -12.85
CA THR A 137 0.02 16.26 -12.76
C THR A 137 0.76 17.50 -13.32
N SER A 138 2.10 17.53 -13.20
CA SER A 138 2.93 18.58 -13.81
C SER A 138 2.72 18.70 -15.32
N ASP A 139 2.35 17.61 -15.99
CA ASP A 139 2.06 17.53 -17.42
C ASP A 139 0.61 17.95 -17.77
N LEU A 140 -0.14 18.48 -16.79
CA LEU A 140 -1.54 18.90 -16.93
C LEU A 140 -2.50 17.74 -17.27
N VAL A 141 -2.12 16.52 -16.98
CA VAL A 141 -2.95 15.34 -17.18
C VAL A 141 -3.77 15.08 -15.91
N PRO A 142 -5.10 14.96 -16.00
CA PRO A 142 -5.92 14.59 -14.86
C PRO A 142 -5.73 13.10 -14.54
N VAL A 143 -5.40 12.79 -13.30
CA VAL A 143 -5.27 11.42 -12.78
C VAL A 143 -6.13 11.25 -11.55
N ASP A 144 -6.65 10.02 -11.36
CA ASP A 144 -7.33 9.61 -10.14
C ASP A 144 -6.45 8.61 -9.40
N ILE A 145 -6.11 8.90 -8.16
CA ILE A 145 -5.23 8.06 -7.36
C ILE A 145 -5.88 7.72 -6.04
N ASP A 146 -5.90 6.42 -5.74
CA ASP A 146 -6.36 5.86 -4.48
C ASP A 146 -5.21 5.34 -3.65
N ALA A 147 -5.23 5.65 -2.35
CA ALA A 147 -4.24 5.18 -1.40
C ALA A 147 -4.85 4.80 -0.05
N VAL A 148 -4.08 4.08 0.74
CA VAL A 148 -4.42 3.74 2.12
C VAL A 148 -3.30 4.19 3.03
N LEU A 149 -3.68 4.92 4.07
CA LEU A 149 -2.81 5.37 5.14
C LEU A 149 -2.96 4.43 6.35
N PHE A 150 -1.84 3.90 6.82
CA PHE A 150 -1.77 3.16 8.08
C PHE A 150 -1.09 4.03 9.14
N TRP A 151 -1.81 4.30 10.20
CA TRP A 151 -1.35 5.19 11.25
C TRP A 151 -1.85 4.73 12.62
N MET A 152 -1.24 5.24 13.68
CA MET A 152 -1.63 4.96 15.07
C MET A 152 -1.41 6.20 15.93
N VAL A 153 -2.18 6.30 17.01
CA VAL A 153 -1.94 7.33 18.02
C VAL A 153 -0.93 6.81 19.03
N TRP A 154 0.16 7.54 19.27
CA TRP A 154 1.13 7.21 20.31
C TRP A 154 1.00 8.12 21.54
N ASP A 155 0.51 9.36 21.39
CA ASP A 155 0.17 10.25 22.48
C ASP A 155 -1.31 10.64 22.47
N ALA A 156 -2.08 9.96 23.33
CA ALA A 156 -3.50 10.21 23.47
C ALA A 156 -3.83 11.62 23.98
N LYS A 157 -2.91 12.25 24.73
CA LYS A 157 -3.09 13.61 25.22
C LYS A 157 -3.06 14.60 24.06
N ALA A 158 -2.01 14.57 23.24
CA ALA A 158 -1.87 15.46 22.09
C ALA A 158 -3.05 15.27 21.12
N ALA A 159 -3.38 14.03 20.76
CA ALA A 159 -4.48 13.73 19.85
C ALA A 159 -5.84 14.24 20.31
N CYS A 160 -6.07 14.33 21.62
CA CYS A 160 -7.35 14.78 22.17
C CYS A 160 -7.42 16.30 22.38
N ILE A 161 -6.28 16.96 22.67
CA ILE A 161 -6.24 18.38 23.04
C ILE A 161 -5.98 19.27 21.84
N GLU A 162 -5.07 18.86 20.95
CA GLU A 162 -4.63 19.68 19.83
C GLU A 162 -5.63 19.67 18.67
N VAL A 163 -6.40 18.57 18.49
CA VAL A 163 -7.30 18.39 17.36
C VAL A 163 -8.66 17.87 17.82
N GLU A 164 -9.72 18.50 17.37
CA GLU A 164 -11.10 18.10 17.70
C GLU A 164 -11.46 16.72 17.12
N ASN A 165 -11.13 16.50 15.86
CA ASN A 165 -11.41 15.25 15.13
C ASN A 165 -10.16 14.77 14.37
N TYR A 166 -9.24 14.17 15.12
CA TYR A 166 -7.96 13.71 14.55
C TYR A 166 -8.08 12.72 13.37
N PRO A 167 -9.04 11.76 13.33
CA PRO A 167 -9.14 10.87 12.17
C PRO A 167 -9.50 11.60 10.89
N GLN A 168 -10.39 12.60 11.00
CA GLN A 168 -10.80 13.39 9.85
C GLN A 168 -9.69 14.36 9.42
N ALA A 169 -9.02 14.98 10.37
CA ALA A 169 -7.90 15.88 10.10
C ALA A 169 -6.74 15.14 9.38
N VAL A 170 -6.40 13.94 9.83
CA VAL A 170 -5.40 13.08 9.17
C VAL A 170 -5.81 12.75 7.73
N SER A 171 -7.09 12.45 7.50
CA SER A 171 -7.58 12.21 6.14
C SER A 171 -7.43 13.43 5.23
N TYR A 172 -7.71 14.63 5.73
CA TYR A 172 -7.56 15.87 4.97
C TYR A 172 -6.11 16.20 4.65
N ILE A 173 -5.21 16.01 5.62
CA ILE A 173 -3.77 16.17 5.39
C ILE A 173 -3.30 15.18 4.32
N ALA A 174 -3.68 13.90 4.45
CA ALA A 174 -3.29 12.89 3.49
C ALA A 174 -3.76 13.21 2.07
N GLN A 175 -5.01 13.69 1.90
CA GLN A 175 -5.53 14.11 0.61
C GLN A 175 -4.78 15.32 0.04
N THR A 176 -4.46 16.30 0.89
CA THR A 176 -3.73 17.50 0.47
C THR A 176 -2.29 17.18 0.10
N ALA A 177 -1.59 16.41 0.92
CA ALA A 177 -0.24 15.96 0.65
C ALA A 177 -0.16 15.16 -0.66
N MET A 178 -1.14 14.28 -0.91
CA MET A 178 -1.21 13.53 -2.17
C MET A 178 -1.39 14.46 -3.37
N ARG A 179 -2.31 15.42 -3.27
CA ARG A 179 -2.55 16.39 -4.37
C ARG A 179 -1.30 17.20 -4.68
N ASP A 180 -0.58 17.62 -3.66
CA ASP A 180 0.65 18.38 -3.81
C ASP A 180 1.79 17.55 -4.41
N ALA A 181 1.93 16.29 -3.99
CA ALA A 181 2.92 15.37 -4.53
C ALA A 181 2.66 15.08 -6.02
N ILE A 182 1.40 14.77 -6.38
CA ILE A 182 1.00 14.50 -7.76
C ILE A 182 1.23 15.74 -8.64
N GLY A 183 0.90 16.94 -8.14
CA GLY A 183 1.07 18.18 -8.89
C GLY A 183 2.52 18.51 -9.26
N ARG A 184 3.49 17.92 -8.57
CA ARG A 184 4.93 18.08 -8.83
C ARG A 184 5.52 17.02 -9.75
N MET A 185 4.86 15.88 -9.89
CA MET A 185 5.34 14.73 -10.65
C MET A 185 4.70 14.64 -12.03
N SER A 186 5.41 14.08 -13.00
CA SER A 186 4.84 13.71 -14.29
C SER A 186 4.05 12.41 -14.20
N VAL A 187 3.13 12.17 -15.15
CA VAL A 187 2.35 10.91 -15.20
C VAL A 187 3.25 9.68 -15.24
N ALA A 188 4.34 9.77 -16.00
CA ALA A 188 5.32 8.67 -16.11
C ALA A 188 6.02 8.40 -14.77
N GLU A 189 6.43 9.43 -14.04
CA GLU A 189 7.05 9.30 -12.72
C GLU A 189 6.09 8.70 -11.70
N VAL A 190 4.84 9.16 -11.67
CA VAL A 190 3.80 8.61 -10.78
C VAL A 190 3.58 7.12 -11.06
N ALA A 191 3.58 6.71 -12.34
CA ALA A 191 3.39 5.31 -12.71
C ALA A 191 4.60 4.41 -12.40
N LEU A 192 5.81 4.92 -12.56
CA LEU A 192 7.06 4.15 -12.44
C LEU A 192 7.65 4.18 -11.01
N SER A 193 7.47 5.28 -10.28
CA SER A 193 8.16 5.54 -9.01
C SER A 193 7.22 5.46 -7.79
N ARG A 194 6.29 4.48 -7.77
CA ARG A 194 5.31 4.30 -6.69
C ARG A 194 5.94 4.24 -5.29
N GLU A 195 7.07 3.54 -5.16
CA GLU A 195 7.76 3.42 -3.86
C GLU A 195 8.33 4.76 -3.37
N GLN A 196 8.74 5.61 -4.29
CA GLN A 196 9.24 6.94 -3.94
C GLN A 196 8.08 7.83 -3.49
N LEU A 197 6.96 7.80 -4.21
CA LEU A 197 5.73 8.49 -3.84
C LEU A 197 5.22 8.05 -2.45
N ASP A 198 5.18 6.73 -2.18
CA ASP A 198 4.82 6.17 -0.88
C ASP A 198 5.68 6.77 0.26
N LYS A 199 7.01 6.90 0.04
CA LYS A 199 7.95 7.44 1.02
C LYS A 199 7.79 8.95 1.22
N GLU A 200 7.64 9.70 0.14
CA GLU A 200 7.46 11.14 0.17
C GLU A 200 6.16 11.50 0.90
N LEU A 201 5.05 10.85 0.53
CA LEU A 201 3.76 11.01 1.21
C LEU A 201 3.87 10.68 2.70
N LYS A 202 4.54 9.57 3.04
CA LYS A 202 4.75 9.21 4.44
C LYS A 202 5.46 10.34 5.18
N THR A 203 6.57 10.86 4.66
CA THR A 203 7.36 11.91 5.33
C THR A 203 6.54 13.18 5.53
N VAL A 204 5.85 13.65 4.50
CA VAL A 204 5.04 14.88 4.58
C VAL A 204 3.89 14.73 5.57
N ILE A 205 3.16 13.61 5.52
CA ILE A 205 2.04 13.38 6.43
C ILE A 205 2.54 13.21 7.87
N GLU A 206 3.68 12.55 8.08
CA GLU A 206 4.29 12.35 9.40
C GLU A 206 4.69 13.68 10.04
N GLU A 207 5.36 14.57 9.28
CA GLU A 207 5.74 15.91 9.76
C GLU A 207 4.53 16.74 10.20
N GLU A 208 3.43 16.68 9.47
CA GLU A 208 2.20 17.42 9.78
C GLU A 208 1.42 16.81 10.96
N THR A 209 1.51 15.49 11.17
CA THR A 209 0.72 14.79 12.20
C THR A 209 1.49 14.52 13.50
N GLU A 210 2.82 14.62 13.50
CA GLU A 210 3.67 14.43 14.67
C GLU A 210 3.26 15.32 15.86
N PRO A 211 2.97 16.63 15.68
CA PRO A 211 2.54 17.50 16.77
C PRO A 211 1.26 17.02 17.46
N TRP A 212 0.44 16.26 16.79
CA TRP A 212 -0.82 15.71 17.30
C TRP A 212 -0.65 14.35 17.99
N GLY A 213 0.57 13.87 18.15
CA GLY A 213 0.85 12.58 18.76
C GLY A 213 0.41 11.39 17.90
N ILE A 214 0.44 11.54 16.57
CA ILE A 214 0.08 10.53 15.60
C ILE A 214 1.35 10.08 14.88
N ALA A 215 1.53 8.76 14.75
CA ALA A 215 2.63 8.18 14.01
C ALA A 215 2.11 7.50 12.72
N VAL A 216 2.72 7.84 11.59
CA VAL A 216 2.43 7.23 10.29
C VAL A 216 3.30 6.00 10.10
N LEU A 217 2.68 4.84 10.03
CA LEU A 217 3.39 3.58 9.82
C LEU A 217 3.78 3.41 8.35
N SER A 218 2.81 3.55 7.47
CA SER A 218 3.04 3.46 6.02
C SER A 218 1.90 4.10 5.25
N VAL A 219 2.24 4.62 4.08
CA VAL A 219 1.30 5.02 3.02
C VAL A 219 1.45 4.01 1.89
N LYS A 220 0.35 3.58 1.28
CA LYS A 220 0.35 2.66 0.14
C LYS A 220 -0.60 3.13 -0.93
N VAL A 221 -0.06 3.45 -2.08
CA VAL A 221 -0.84 3.74 -3.28
C VAL A 221 -1.43 2.42 -3.80
N ARG A 222 -2.75 2.37 -3.92
CA ARG A 222 -3.51 1.21 -4.38
C ARG A 222 -3.62 1.19 -5.90
N ASP A 223 -4.24 2.22 -6.44
CA ASP A 223 -4.55 2.31 -7.85
C ASP A 223 -4.27 3.71 -8.40
N ILE A 224 -3.92 3.75 -9.67
CA ILE A 224 -3.67 4.97 -10.43
C ILE A 224 -4.45 4.83 -11.73
N VAL A 225 -5.52 5.63 -11.85
CA VAL A 225 -6.38 5.63 -13.02
C VAL A 225 -6.02 6.83 -13.90
N ILE A 226 -5.54 6.53 -15.10
CA ILE A 226 -5.21 7.50 -16.14
C ILE A 226 -6.32 7.48 -17.19
N PRO A 227 -6.72 8.61 -17.79
CA PRO A 227 -7.68 8.65 -18.88
C PRO A 227 -7.32 7.68 -20.02
N ALA A 228 -8.32 6.95 -20.54
CA ALA A 228 -8.10 5.91 -21.54
C ALA A 228 -7.41 6.40 -22.82
N GLU A 229 -7.69 7.64 -23.23
CA GLU A 229 -7.09 8.28 -24.39
C GLU A 229 -5.57 8.42 -24.27
N LEU A 230 -5.08 8.68 -23.06
CA LEU A 230 -3.65 8.83 -22.78
C LEU A 230 -2.97 7.48 -22.53
N GLN A 231 -3.68 6.48 -22.04
CA GLN A 231 -3.13 5.13 -21.85
C GLN A 231 -2.62 4.54 -23.18
N GLU A 232 -3.37 4.76 -24.28
CA GLU A 232 -2.99 4.27 -25.60
C GLU A 232 -1.72 4.96 -26.10
N VAL A 233 -1.64 6.29 -25.98
CA VAL A 233 -0.45 7.06 -26.39
C VAL A 233 0.77 6.68 -25.56
N MET A 234 0.64 6.59 -24.24
CA MET A 234 1.73 6.20 -23.35
C MET A 234 2.20 4.77 -23.60
N SER A 235 1.28 3.85 -23.95
CA SER A 235 1.63 2.48 -24.29
C SER A 235 2.47 2.40 -25.56
N LEU A 236 2.13 3.21 -26.58
CA LEU A 236 2.88 3.31 -27.83
C LEU A 236 4.28 3.92 -27.60
N GLU A 237 4.37 4.96 -26.78
CA GLU A 237 5.65 5.57 -26.40
C GLU A 237 6.55 4.59 -25.66
N ALA A 238 6.01 3.92 -24.63
CA ALA A 238 6.73 2.87 -23.88
C ALA A 238 7.16 1.69 -24.75
N GLN A 239 6.35 1.33 -25.76
CA GLN A 239 6.69 0.30 -26.73
C GLN A 239 7.83 0.76 -27.64
N ALA A 240 7.79 1.98 -28.15
CA ALA A 240 8.82 2.55 -28.99
C ALA A 240 10.17 2.68 -28.24
N GLU A 241 10.12 3.09 -26.97
CA GLU A 241 11.31 3.17 -26.13
C GLU A 241 11.93 1.78 -25.86
N ARG A 242 11.11 0.79 -25.57
CA ARG A 242 11.58 -0.61 -25.42
C ARG A 242 12.20 -1.15 -26.70
N GLU A 243 11.59 -0.86 -27.86
CA GLU A 243 12.12 -1.27 -29.14
C GLU A 243 13.45 -0.58 -29.44
N LYS A 244 13.57 0.73 -29.17
CA LYS A 244 14.83 1.48 -29.27
C LYS A 244 15.92 0.84 -28.38
N ASN A 245 15.60 0.58 -27.12
CA ASN A 245 16.53 -0.02 -26.17
C ASN A 245 16.95 -1.44 -26.60
N ALA A 246 16.00 -2.25 -27.08
CA ALA A 246 16.31 -3.56 -27.63
C ALA A 246 17.26 -3.48 -28.83
N ARG A 247 17.04 -2.53 -29.75
CA ARG A 247 17.93 -2.31 -30.89
C ARG A 247 19.32 -1.83 -30.48
N LEU A 248 19.41 -0.97 -29.44
CA LEU A 248 20.71 -0.54 -28.90
C LEU A 248 21.48 -1.71 -28.29
N VAL A 249 20.82 -2.58 -27.51
CA VAL A 249 21.44 -3.78 -26.94
C VAL A 249 21.90 -4.76 -28.03
N LEU A 250 21.11 -4.94 -29.10
CA LEU A 250 21.50 -5.76 -30.22
C LEU A 250 22.71 -5.18 -30.95
N ALA A 251 22.73 -3.86 -31.19
CA ALA A 251 23.84 -3.17 -31.84
C ALA A 251 25.14 -3.30 -31.00
N SER A 252 25.05 -3.11 -29.69
CA SER A 252 26.21 -3.29 -28.81
C SER A 252 26.71 -4.74 -28.81
N ALA A 253 25.80 -5.71 -28.82
CA ALA A 253 26.17 -7.13 -28.94
C ALA A 253 26.84 -7.47 -30.30
N GLU A 254 26.37 -6.85 -31.39
CA GLU A 254 26.98 -6.99 -32.69
C GLU A 254 28.38 -6.35 -32.74
N GLU A 255 28.59 -5.21 -32.08
CA GLU A 255 29.88 -4.56 -31.91
C GLU A 255 30.85 -5.46 -31.14
N ASP A 256 30.44 -5.99 -29.98
CA ASP A 256 31.21 -6.91 -29.17
C ASP A 256 31.58 -8.18 -29.93
N ILE A 257 30.65 -8.75 -30.68
CA ILE A 257 30.89 -9.91 -31.56
C ILE A 257 31.89 -9.57 -32.66
N SER A 258 31.76 -8.42 -33.29
CA SER A 258 32.65 -7.93 -34.33
C SER A 258 34.09 -7.77 -33.81
N GLU A 259 34.23 -7.18 -32.60
CA GLU A 259 35.52 -7.02 -31.94
C GLU A 259 36.14 -8.36 -31.57
N MET A 260 35.33 -9.31 -31.05
CA MET A 260 35.81 -10.69 -30.81
C MET A 260 36.26 -11.41 -32.09
N ILE A 261 35.53 -11.23 -33.20
CA ILE A 261 35.89 -11.79 -34.49
C ILE A 261 37.17 -11.15 -35.01
N ALA A 262 37.32 -9.82 -34.90
CA ALA A 262 38.52 -9.11 -35.31
C ALA A 262 39.73 -9.55 -34.49
N SER A 263 39.60 -9.69 -33.18
CA SER A 263 40.67 -10.20 -32.31
C SER A 263 41.02 -11.66 -32.62
N ALA A 264 40.03 -12.50 -32.91
CA ALA A 264 40.24 -13.89 -33.32
C ALA A 264 40.91 -14.00 -34.70
N SER A 265 40.58 -13.10 -35.65
CA SER A 265 41.17 -13.10 -36.99
C SER A 265 42.66 -12.83 -36.93
N GLY A 266 43.13 -11.94 -36.03
CA GLY A 266 44.58 -11.69 -35.82
C GLY A 266 45.39 -12.91 -35.41
N VAL A 267 44.77 -13.87 -34.76
CA VAL A 267 45.41 -15.16 -34.41
C VAL A 267 45.56 -16.08 -35.62
N TYR A 268 44.71 -15.94 -36.64
CA TYR A 268 44.71 -16.77 -37.84
C TYR A 268 45.51 -16.15 -38.99
N GLU A 269 45.78 -14.86 -38.98
CA GLU A 269 46.53 -14.14 -40.00
C GLU A 269 47.96 -14.67 -40.18
N ASN A 270 48.58 -15.21 -39.13
CA ASN A 270 49.95 -15.75 -39.12
C ASN A 270 49.99 -17.27 -39.13
N ASN A 271 48.85 -17.99 -39.24
CA ASN A 271 48.81 -19.46 -39.16
C ASN A 271 47.77 -20.08 -40.10
N ASP A 272 48.20 -20.31 -41.35
CA ASP A 272 47.37 -20.89 -42.41
C ASP A 272 46.80 -22.27 -42.06
N ALA A 273 47.53 -23.06 -41.26
CA ALA A 273 47.07 -24.36 -40.80
C ALA A 273 45.89 -24.22 -39.77
N ALA A 274 45.96 -23.25 -38.88
CA ALA A 274 44.90 -23.00 -37.93
C ALA A 274 43.59 -22.51 -38.61
N LEU A 275 43.73 -21.69 -39.66
CA LEU A 275 42.58 -21.22 -40.45
C LEU A 275 41.89 -22.40 -41.15
N LYS A 276 42.67 -23.34 -41.76
CA LYS A 276 42.12 -24.54 -42.40
C LYS A 276 41.38 -25.46 -41.42
N ILE A 277 41.92 -25.67 -40.24
CA ILE A 277 41.30 -26.49 -39.20
C ILE A 277 40.00 -25.83 -38.74
N ARG A 278 39.97 -24.51 -38.51
CA ARG A 278 38.78 -23.75 -38.11
C ARG A 278 37.69 -23.82 -39.17
N THR A 279 38.05 -23.67 -40.43
CA THR A 279 37.11 -23.76 -41.57
C THR A 279 36.50 -25.16 -41.68
N MET A 280 37.29 -26.21 -41.49
CA MET A 280 36.79 -27.59 -41.44
C MET A 280 35.85 -27.83 -40.26
N HIS A 281 36.16 -27.27 -39.10
CA HIS A 281 35.30 -27.39 -37.91
C HIS A 281 33.95 -26.71 -38.11
N LEU A 282 33.93 -25.49 -38.66
CA LEU A 282 32.70 -24.76 -38.98
C LEU A 282 31.86 -25.49 -40.04
N LEU A 283 32.47 -26.06 -41.06
CA LEU A 283 31.80 -26.90 -42.04
C LEU A 283 31.18 -28.13 -41.41
N TYR A 284 31.91 -28.84 -40.55
CA TYR A 284 31.40 -30.02 -39.83
C TYR A 284 30.20 -29.63 -38.93
N GLU A 285 30.29 -28.51 -38.22
CA GLU A 285 29.22 -28.03 -37.33
C GLU A 285 27.98 -27.61 -38.12
N SER A 286 28.17 -26.98 -39.29
CA SER A 286 27.06 -26.58 -40.16
C SER A 286 26.32 -27.79 -40.75
N ILE A 287 27.04 -28.82 -41.16
CA ILE A 287 26.49 -30.09 -41.66
C ILE A 287 25.75 -30.82 -40.55
N LYS A 288 26.27 -30.83 -39.33
CA LYS A 288 25.63 -31.45 -38.17
C LYS A 288 24.33 -30.75 -37.76
N LYS A 289 24.27 -29.43 -37.87
CA LYS A 289 23.07 -28.64 -37.57
C LYS A 289 22.01 -28.68 -38.66
N SER A 290 22.42 -28.81 -39.92
CA SER A 290 21.51 -28.68 -41.09
C SER A 290 20.83 -30.00 -41.53
N GLY A 291 21.12 -31.15 -40.90
CA GLY A 291 20.46 -32.41 -41.24
C GLY A 291 20.59 -32.84 -42.71
N GLY A 292 21.66 -32.43 -43.42
CA GLY A 292 21.91 -32.84 -44.79
C GLY A 292 21.56 -31.81 -45.88
N THR A 293 21.37 -30.56 -45.56
CA THR A 293 21.16 -29.48 -46.54
C THR A 293 22.46 -29.11 -47.25
N VAL A 294 22.41 -28.92 -48.56
CA VAL A 294 23.56 -28.56 -49.42
C VAL A 294 24.14 -27.21 -48.97
N VAL A 295 25.39 -27.21 -48.53
CA VAL A 295 26.14 -26.00 -48.20
C VAL A 295 26.91 -25.55 -49.47
N THR A 296 26.51 -24.40 -50.00
CA THR A 296 27.29 -23.76 -51.08
C THR A 296 28.54 -23.10 -50.52
N VAL A 297 29.69 -23.62 -50.83
CA VAL A 297 31.00 -23.08 -50.45
C VAL A 297 31.48 -22.12 -51.54
N PRO A 298 31.94 -20.89 -51.21
CA PRO A 298 32.55 -20.01 -52.22
C PRO A 298 33.75 -20.66 -52.91
N SER A 299 33.90 -20.44 -54.21
CA SER A 299 34.96 -21.05 -55.04
C SER A 299 36.37 -20.79 -54.54
N SER A 300 36.61 -19.65 -53.88
CA SER A 300 37.93 -19.33 -53.26
C SER A 300 38.31 -20.24 -52.09
N LEU A 301 37.33 -20.86 -51.43
CA LEU A 301 37.56 -21.85 -50.37
C LEU A 301 37.68 -23.28 -50.94
N SER A 302 37.04 -23.55 -52.08
CA SER A 302 37.11 -24.85 -52.74
C SER A 302 38.48 -25.13 -53.35
N ASP A 303 39.15 -24.09 -53.86
CA ASP A 303 40.52 -24.24 -54.43
C ASP A 303 41.60 -24.58 -53.39
N GLY A 304 41.43 -24.07 -52.16
CA GLY A 304 42.25 -24.37 -51.01
C GLY A 304 42.06 -25.79 -50.42
N LEU A 305 40.83 -26.30 -50.56
CA LEU A 305 40.46 -27.63 -50.06
C LEU A 305 40.70 -28.75 -51.10
N GLY A 306 40.71 -28.42 -52.40
CA GLY A 306 40.86 -29.39 -53.48
C GLY A 306 42.19 -30.12 -53.42
N SER A 307 43.29 -29.43 -53.12
CA SER A 307 44.62 -30.06 -53.00
C SER A 307 44.70 -30.98 -51.77
N SER A 308 44.01 -30.72 -50.71
CA SER A 308 43.99 -31.54 -49.48
C SER A 308 43.08 -32.76 -49.60
N ALA A 309 41.99 -32.67 -50.40
CA ALA A 309 41.07 -33.78 -50.64
C ALA A 309 41.74 -34.85 -51.60
N ASP A 310 42.50 -34.41 -52.57
CA ASP A 310 43.29 -35.32 -53.48
C ASP A 310 44.38 -36.04 -52.71
N ASP A 311 45.07 -35.40 -51.79
CA ASP A 311 46.10 -36.04 -50.94
C ASP A 311 45.48 -37.05 -49.96
N LEU A 312 44.27 -36.76 -49.39
CA LEU A 312 43.52 -37.70 -48.56
C LEU A 312 42.95 -38.89 -49.38
N ALA A 313 42.52 -38.66 -50.62
CA ALA A 313 42.04 -39.72 -51.53
C ALA A 313 43.19 -40.64 -51.98
N LYS A 314 44.34 -40.07 -52.15
CA LYS A 314 45.58 -40.88 -52.41
C LYS A 314 46.01 -41.73 -51.24
N ALA A 315 45.97 -41.13 -50.01
CA ALA A 315 46.34 -41.84 -48.79
C ALA A 315 45.36 -42.97 -48.41
N LEU A 316 44.11 -42.85 -48.83
CA LEU A 316 43.08 -43.91 -48.64
C LEU A 316 43.14 -45.01 -49.73
N LYS A 317 43.77 -44.75 -50.87
CA LYS A 317 43.89 -45.75 -51.98
C LYS A 317 45.08 -46.62 -51.82
N ASP A 318 46.04 -46.17 -50.98
CA ASP A 318 47.31 -46.94 -50.70
C ASP A 318 47.16 -47.76 -49.39
N ARG A 319 45.95 -47.95 -48.87
CA ARG A 319 45.61 -48.87 -47.79
C ARG A 319 44.64 -49.95 -48.30
#